data_16d6be5a63166e78ccd758dac16da7a6
#
_entry.id   16d6be5a63166e78ccd758dac16da7a6
#
_cell.length_a   1.000
_cell.length_b   1.000
_cell.length_c   1.000
_cell.angle_alpha   90.00
_cell.angle_beta   90.00
_cell.angle_gamma   90.00
#
_symmetry.space_group_name_H-M   'P 1'
#
loop_
_entity.id
_entity.type
_entity.pdbx_description
1 polymer ?
#
loop_
_entity_poly.entity_id
_entity_poly.type
_entity_poly.pdbx_seq_one_letter_code
_entity_poly.pdbx_strand_id
1 'polypeptide(L)'
;MNMYELLEKNVARNPETLFLVRENVTFGEFPKLVKARATSLRDAGVKPGDVVGLLSHNLPEFVSTLFAIWYLGGRVLLLDTNLTPVEYDNMTHLTDCKFVCAEKSFFYDAAGFKFFDVQSKDEETDDTLKPYPLKDQDIATLSFTSGSTGVPKIVPLTHFNLVSCSDNLEYLNQWLKPGEFFYGFLPLYHVFGFAVGFLAPLHFGMGILLQSTINPNAIMADFAQYKPQVIPAVPKLWEIFRKKIIEGIKAKKKWWLVSFIMNHQKMLRFLGLGKLVDKVLGQIRSVFGGRARLLVAGGAATKPEVEKFYTQLGMAFVQGYGMTETVGPICCSKPLKKRVAYAFGAPMGDTECQIRNADESGIGMLWVRGNQVLCGYLNNEDANKDSFDKDGFFCTGDLVSMDKNGELHFAGRKKQVIVLDSGKNVYPDELEGLFIEIPGVKNVAVFEHEVNDKTVAYAVFSVEEGMTMDKLAAAVAEKNKKVASYKWVTHFAMTTDDLPVTSTQKVKHHVVRQWLIDGKYTMRHE
;
A
#
# COMPACT_ATOMS: atom_id res chain seq x y z
N MET A 1 -24.07 -9.22 1.89
CA MET A 1 -23.13 -10.33 2.16
C MET A 1 -22.04 -9.83 3.09
N ASN A 2 -21.75 -10.55 4.17
CA ASN A 2 -20.64 -10.24 5.06
C ASN A 2 -19.39 -11.05 4.70
N MET A 3 -18.25 -10.76 5.38
CA MET A 3 -16.96 -11.40 5.07
C MET A 3 -16.93 -12.90 5.40
N TYR A 4 -17.70 -13.35 6.40
CA TYR A 4 -17.78 -14.78 6.71
C TYR A 4 -18.59 -15.54 5.66
N GLU A 5 -19.70 -14.98 5.17
CA GLU A 5 -20.46 -15.52 4.04
C GLU A 5 -19.62 -15.61 2.75
N LEU A 6 -18.70 -14.65 2.52
CA LEU A 6 -17.76 -14.71 1.39
C LEU A 6 -16.80 -15.89 1.52
N LEU A 7 -16.32 -16.20 2.74
CA LEU A 7 -15.54 -17.41 3.00
C LEU A 7 -16.37 -18.67 2.72
N GLU A 8 -17.60 -18.77 3.26
CA GLU A 8 -18.49 -19.92 3.04
C GLU A 8 -18.77 -20.18 1.56
N LYS A 9 -18.96 -19.11 0.78
CA LYS A 9 -19.11 -19.18 -0.67
C LYS A 9 -17.89 -19.87 -1.35
N ASN A 10 -16.67 -19.56 -0.90
CA ASN A 10 -15.45 -20.18 -1.41
C ASN A 10 -15.30 -21.63 -0.94
N VAL A 11 -15.65 -21.92 0.31
CA VAL A 11 -15.71 -23.29 0.84
C VAL A 11 -16.65 -24.17 0.00
N ALA A 12 -17.83 -23.64 -0.33
CA ALA A 12 -18.81 -24.37 -1.14
C ALA A 12 -18.38 -24.60 -2.59
N ARG A 13 -17.64 -23.62 -3.18
CA ARG A 13 -17.26 -23.65 -4.61
C ARG A 13 -15.95 -24.38 -4.86
N ASN A 14 -14.97 -24.20 -3.98
CA ASN A 14 -13.58 -24.57 -4.19
C ASN A 14 -12.95 -25.23 -2.95
N PRO A 15 -13.59 -26.24 -2.31
CA PRO A 15 -13.14 -26.80 -1.02
C PRO A 15 -11.70 -27.31 -1.06
N GLU A 16 -11.26 -27.88 -2.20
CA GLU A 16 -9.92 -28.46 -2.37
C GLU A 16 -8.85 -27.43 -2.78
N THR A 17 -9.23 -26.19 -3.07
CA THR A 17 -8.26 -25.15 -3.44
C THR A 17 -7.49 -24.71 -2.20
N LEU A 18 -6.16 -24.67 -2.30
CA LEU A 18 -5.31 -24.15 -1.24
C LEU A 18 -5.67 -22.68 -0.97
N PHE A 19 -6.01 -22.36 0.28
CA PHE A 19 -6.20 -20.99 0.74
C PHE A 19 -4.92 -20.45 1.38
N LEU A 20 -4.35 -21.15 2.37
CA LEU A 20 -3.04 -20.80 2.95
C LEU A 20 -1.99 -21.73 2.32
N VAL A 21 -1.28 -21.19 1.32
CA VAL A 21 -0.47 -22.00 0.41
C VAL A 21 0.74 -22.64 1.09
N ARG A 22 1.42 -21.91 1.99
CA ARG A 22 2.60 -22.40 2.71
C ARG A 22 2.27 -23.51 3.67
N GLU A 23 1.15 -23.40 4.34
CA GLU A 23 0.64 -24.31 5.36
C GLU A 23 -0.10 -25.50 4.75
N ASN A 24 -0.33 -25.48 3.44
CA ASN A 24 -1.09 -26.50 2.71
C ASN A 24 -2.53 -26.65 3.22
N VAL A 25 -3.16 -25.53 3.66
CA VAL A 25 -4.54 -25.51 4.16
C VAL A 25 -5.48 -25.10 3.03
N THR A 26 -6.49 -25.92 2.78
CA THR A 26 -7.53 -25.67 1.76
C THR A 26 -8.66 -24.80 2.29
N PHE A 27 -9.51 -24.26 1.39
CA PHE A 27 -10.74 -23.57 1.80
C PHE A 27 -11.66 -24.48 2.62
N GLY A 28 -11.73 -25.79 2.33
CA GLY A 28 -12.55 -26.74 3.08
C GLY A 28 -12.05 -27.00 4.50
N GLU A 29 -10.75 -26.89 4.74
CA GLU A 29 -10.12 -27.10 6.05
C GLU A 29 -10.09 -25.83 6.90
N PHE A 30 -9.99 -24.67 6.29
CA PHE A 30 -9.80 -23.38 6.97
C PHE A 30 -10.91 -23.06 7.99
N PRO A 31 -12.21 -23.32 7.77
CA PRO A 31 -13.26 -23.11 8.78
C PRO A 31 -13.04 -23.84 10.10
N LYS A 32 -12.35 -24.96 10.10
CA LYS A 32 -12.01 -25.69 11.34
C LYS A 32 -11.02 -24.90 12.18
N LEU A 33 -10.00 -24.29 11.54
CA LEU A 33 -9.04 -23.42 12.20
C LEU A 33 -9.73 -22.17 12.77
N VAL A 34 -10.65 -21.57 11.99
CA VAL A 34 -11.46 -20.43 12.44
C VAL A 34 -12.27 -20.78 13.68
N LYS A 35 -12.94 -21.91 13.66
CA LYS A 35 -13.81 -22.36 14.78
C LYS A 35 -13.01 -22.69 16.03
N ALA A 36 -11.87 -23.37 15.90
CA ALA A 36 -10.97 -23.64 17.03
C ALA A 36 -10.48 -22.32 17.66
N ARG A 37 -10.01 -21.38 16.85
CA ARG A 37 -9.59 -20.04 17.31
C ARG A 37 -10.75 -19.26 17.94
N ALA A 38 -11.96 -19.34 17.39
CA ALA A 38 -13.14 -18.69 17.94
C ALA A 38 -13.52 -19.29 19.30
N THR A 39 -13.39 -20.61 19.49
CA THR A 39 -13.58 -21.25 20.78
C THR A 39 -12.62 -20.70 21.82
N SER A 40 -11.32 -20.66 21.52
CA SER A 40 -10.28 -20.13 22.41
C SER A 40 -10.52 -18.65 22.78
N LEU A 41 -10.92 -17.82 21.82
CA LEU A 41 -11.21 -16.38 22.06
C LEU A 41 -12.48 -16.18 22.92
N ARG A 42 -13.54 -16.97 22.65
CA ARG A 42 -14.75 -16.96 23.50
C ARG A 42 -14.42 -17.33 24.94
N ASP A 43 -13.62 -18.35 25.14
CA ASP A 43 -13.25 -18.84 26.48
C ASP A 43 -12.30 -17.86 27.21
N ALA A 44 -11.52 -17.08 26.45
CA ALA A 44 -10.78 -15.93 26.98
C ALA A 44 -11.68 -14.73 27.35
N GLY A 45 -12.96 -14.75 26.98
CA GLY A 45 -13.98 -13.78 27.35
C GLY A 45 -14.41 -12.79 26.27
N VAL A 46 -14.00 -12.99 25.02
CA VAL A 46 -14.46 -12.17 23.86
C VAL A 46 -15.95 -12.40 23.62
N LYS A 47 -16.69 -11.32 23.44
CA LYS A 47 -18.15 -11.30 23.24
C LYS A 47 -18.52 -10.58 21.94
N PRO A 48 -19.73 -10.84 21.40
CA PRO A 48 -20.26 -10.06 20.29
C PRO A 48 -20.23 -8.57 20.55
N GLY A 49 -19.78 -7.79 19.58
CA GLY A 49 -19.63 -6.34 19.66
C GLY A 49 -18.34 -5.84 20.27
N ASP A 50 -17.51 -6.71 20.87
CA ASP A 50 -16.21 -6.31 21.40
C ASP A 50 -15.27 -5.85 20.27
N VAL A 51 -14.39 -4.91 20.59
CA VAL A 51 -13.24 -4.57 19.77
C VAL A 51 -12.06 -5.42 20.23
N VAL A 52 -11.48 -6.16 19.29
CA VAL A 52 -10.31 -7.01 19.53
C VAL A 52 -9.17 -6.54 18.64
N GLY A 53 -8.05 -6.15 19.25
CA GLY A 53 -6.83 -5.76 18.55
C GLY A 53 -6.16 -6.98 17.90
N LEU A 54 -5.63 -6.79 16.71
CA LEU A 54 -4.83 -7.79 16.02
C LEU A 54 -3.47 -7.19 15.66
N LEU A 55 -2.43 -7.63 16.40
CA LEU A 55 -1.06 -7.13 16.34
C LEU A 55 -0.11 -8.26 15.98
N SER A 56 0.06 -8.50 14.70
CA SER A 56 0.87 -9.61 14.21
C SER A 56 1.41 -9.32 12.80
N HIS A 57 2.53 -9.96 12.49
CA HIS A 57 3.00 -10.07 11.11
C HIS A 57 2.05 -10.95 10.27
N ASN A 58 2.36 -11.09 8.99
CA ASN A 58 1.57 -11.92 8.07
C ASN A 58 1.75 -13.42 8.36
N LEU A 59 1.10 -13.90 9.39
CA LEU A 59 1.07 -15.30 9.80
C LEU A 59 -0.28 -15.94 9.41
N PRO A 60 -0.37 -17.26 9.26
CA PRO A 60 -1.65 -17.96 9.08
C PRO A 60 -2.62 -17.70 10.23
N GLU A 61 -2.09 -17.54 11.44
CA GLU A 61 -2.85 -17.21 12.65
C GLU A 61 -3.46 -15.79 12.59
N PHE A 62 -2.84 -14.84 11.88
CA PHE A 62 -3.47 -13.55 11.61
C PHE A 62 -4.80 -13.75 10.89
N VAL A 63 -4.81 -14.56 9.82
CA VAL A 63 -6.00 -14.76 8.99
C VAL A 63 -7.06 -15.54 9.75
N SER A 64 -6.69 -16.62 10.46
CA SER A 64 -7.65 -17.40 11.26
C SER A 64 -8.23 -16.61 12.44
N THR A 65 -7.41 -15.79 13.11
CA THR A 65 -7.87 -14.91 14.20
C THR A 65 -8.80 -13.81 13.70
N LEU A 66 -8.48 -13.18 12.54
CA LEU A 66 -9.35 -12.20 11.89
C LEU A 66 -10.77 -12.78 11.67
N PHE A 67 -10.87 -13.95 11.06
CA PHE A 67 -12.15 -14.63 10.87
C PHE A 67 -12.79 -15.12 12.17
N ALA A 68 -12.01 -15.55 13.16
CA ALA A 68 -12.53 -15.98 14.46
C ALA A 68 -13.20 -14.85 15.24
N ILE A 69 -12.62 -13.64 15.17
CA ILE A 69 -13.24 -12.43 15.77
C ILE A 69 -14.58 -12.14 15.07
N TRP A 70 -14.63 -12.17 13.75
CA TRP A 70 -15.89 -12.01 13.01
C TRP A 70 -16.89 -13.14 13.28
N TYR A 71 -16.40 -14.38 13.40
CA TYR A 71 -17.24 -15.54 13.76
C TYR A 71 -17.96 -15.33 15.09
N LEU A 72 -17.32 -14.64 16.04
CA LEU A 72 -17.89 -14.28 17.34
C LEU A 72 -18.72 -12.97 17.33
N GLY A 73 -18.82 -12.28 16.19
CA GLY A 73 -19.50 -10.99 16.10
C GLY A 73 -18.68 -9.81 16.63
N GLY A 74 -17.36 -9.96 16.76
CA GLY A 74 -16.44 -8.91 17.18
C GLY A 74 -15.99 -8.02 16.03
N ARG A 75 -15.36 -6.89 16.38
CA ARG A 75 -14.76 -5.90 15.48
C ARG A 75 -13.24 -5.98 15.60
N VAL A 76 -12.52 -6.00 14.49
CA VAL A 76 -11.06 -6.14 14.50
C VAL A 76 -10.39 -4.77 14.45
N LEU A 77 -9.58 -4.44 15.45
CA LEU A 77 -8.69 -3.30 15.42
C LEU A 77 -7.34 -3.72 14.83
N LEU A 78 -7.05 -3.28 13.60
CA LEU A 78 -5.79 -3.58 12.92
C LEU A 78 -4.67 -2.69 13.46
N LEU A 79 -3.62 -3.29 14.03
CA LEU A 79 -2.51 -2.60 14.69
C LEU A 79 -1.21 -2.79 13.90
N ASP A 80 -0.51 -1.68 13.63
CA ASP A 80 0.79 -1.67 12.95
C ASP A 80 1.89 -2.19 13.89
N THR A 81 2.65 -3.20 13.49
CA THR A 81 3.72 -3.82 14.27
C THR A 81 4.94 -2.91 14.53
N ASN A 82 4.97 -1.72 13.94
CA ASN A 82 6.05 -0.75 14.14
C ASN A 82 5.71 0.38 15.13
N LEU A 83 4.54 0.31 15.76
CA LEU A 83 4.16 1.30 16.78
C LEU A 83 4.81 0.99 18.13
N THR A 84 4.83 2.01 18.98
CA THR A 84 5.32 1.89 20.37
C THR A 84 4.22 1.43 21.32
N PRO A 85 4.54 0.88 22.50
CA PRO A 85 3.56 0.55 23.53
C PRO A 85 2.60 1.70 23.86
N VAL A 86 3.10 2.94 23.94
CA VAL A 86 2.28 4.12 24.22
C VAL A 86 1.25 4.38 23.12
N GLU A 87 1.63 4.16 21.85
CA GLU A 87 0.71 4.30 20.73
C GLU A 87 -0.36 3.20 20.76
N TYR A 88 0.00 1.96 21.11
CA TYR A 88 -0.97 0.87 21.30
C TYR A 88 -1.96 1.18 22.42
N ASP A 89 -1.49 1.65 23.58
CA ASP A 89 -2.35 2.01 24.71
C ASP A 89 -3.34 3.11 24.32
N ASN A 90 -2.89 4.13 23.57
CA ASN A 90 -3.75 5.19 23.08
C ASN A 90 -4.81 4.66 22.09
N MET A 91 -4.42 3.81 21.15
CA MET A 91 -5.36 3.28 20.14
C MET A 91 -6.39 2.35 20.75
N THR A 92 -5.97 1.48 21.68
CA THR A 92 -6.88 0.56 22.39
C THR A 92 -7.84 1.31 23.29
N HIS A 93 -7.38 2.36 23.97
CA HIS A 93 -8.23 3.24 24.78
C HIS A 93 -9.29 3.96 23.94
N LEU A 94 -8.89 4.56 22.82
CA LEU A 94 -9.79 5.30 21.92
C LEU A 94 -10.88 4.41 21.29
N THR A 95 -10.66 3.10 21.24
CA THR A 95 -11.59 2.14 20.62
C THR A 95 -12.29 1.22 21.64
N ASP A 96 -12.10 1.42 22.93
CA ASP A 96 -12.56 0.51 24.02
C ASP A 96 -12.16 -0.96 23.77
N CYS A 97 -10.94 -1.14 23.24
CA CYS A 97 -10.39 -2.47 22.96
C CYS A 97 -9.90 -3.13 24.25
N LYS A 98 -10.47 -4.29 24.60
CA LYS A 98 -10.17 -5.02 25.85
C LYS A 98 -9.25 -6.21 25.68
N PHE A 99 -9.09 -6.70 24.46
CA PHE A 99 -8.27 -7.85 24.10
C PHE A 99 -7.38 -7.50 22.92
N VAL A 100 -6.11 -7.91 22.97
CA VAL A 100 -5.20 -7.79 21.82
C VAL A 100 -4.60 -9.16 21.53
N CYS A 101 -4.94 -9.72 20.37
CA CYS A 101 -4.31 -10.91 19.84
C CYS A 101 -2.97 -10.51 19.20
N ALA A 102 -1.86 -10.96 19.78
CA ALA A 102 -0.53 -10.56 19.36
C ALA A 102 0.48 -11.69 19.43
N GLU A 103 1.58 -11.59 18.68
CA GLU A 103 2.76 -12.42 18.92
C GLU A 103 3.40 -12.07 20.26
N LYS A 104 3.96 -13.05 20.95
CA LYS A 104 4.59 -12.84 22.29
C LYS A 104 5.67 -11.76 22.32
N SER A 105 6.32 -11.53 21.20
CA SER A 105 7.33 -10.47 21.06
C SER A 105 6.79 -9.05 21.30
N PHE A 106 5.48 -8.85 21.16
CA PHE A 106 4.79 -7.57 21.39
C PHE A 106 4.20 -7.44 22.81
N PHE A 107 4.31 -8.48 23.67
CA PHE A 107 3.72 -8.43 25.00
C PHE A 107 4.48 -7.47 25.91
N TYR A 108 3.73 -6.66 26.66
CA TYR A 108 4.21 -5.77 27.72
C TYR A 108 3.15 -5.64 28.81
N ASP A 109 3.46 -4.99 29.92
CA ASP A 109 2.49 -4.72 31.00
C ASP A 109 1.53 -3.61 30.57
N ALA A 110 0.41 -4.00 29.96
CA ALA A 110 -0.58 -3.09 29.38
C ALA A 110 -1.65 -2.71 30.41
N ALA A 111 -1.95 -1.42 30.50
CA ALA A 111 -2.85 -0.88 31.54
C ALA A 111 -4.36 -1.06 31.25
N GLY A 112 -4.76 -1.34 30.01
CA GLY A 112 -6.18 -1.27 29.62
C GLY A 112 -6.76 -2.48 28.89
N PHE A 113 -5.94 -3.45 28.51
CA PHE A 113 -6.36 -4.63 27.76
C PHE A 113 -5.56 -5.87 28.15
N LYS A 114 -6.04 -7.04 27.71
CA LYS A 114 -5.36 -8.32 27.92
C LYS A 114 -4.78 -8.82 26.61
N PHE A 115 -3.53 -9.29 26.66
CA PHE A 115 -2.93 -9.99 25.52
C PHE A 115 -3.44 -11.44 25.42
N PHE A 116 -3.68 -11.87 24.18
CA PHE A 116 -3.88 -13.25 23.79
C PHE A 116 -2.79 -13.61 22.79
N ASP A 117 -2.07 -14.72 23.04
CA ASP A 117 -1.02 -15.18 22.12
C ASP A 117 -1.63 -15.68 20.82
N VAL A 118 -1.42 -14.94 19.74
CA VAL A 118 -1.95 -15.29 18.41
C VAL A 118 -1.41 -16.63 17.90
N GLN A 119 -0.21 -17.04 18.36
CA GLN A 119 0.44 -18.29 18.02
C GLN A 119 0.17 -19.43 19.01
N SER A 120 -0.67 -19.20 20.02
CA SER A 120 -1.10 -20.27 20.92
C SER A 120 -1.82 -21.38 20.14
N LYS A 121 -1.59 -22.63 20.53
CA LYS A 121 -2.36 -23.74 20.00
C LYS A 121 -3.78 -23.69 20.54
N ASP A 122 -4.74 -23.87 19.65
CA ASP A 122 -6.13 -24.04 20.02
C ASP A 122 -6.32 -25.48 20.48
N GLU A 123 -6.57 -25.69 21.79
CA GLU A 123 -6.57 -27.04 22.39
C GLU A 123 -7.87 -27.80 22.13
N GLU A 124 -8.99 -27.06 22.09
CA GLU A 124 -10.31 -27.66 21.91
C GLU A 124 -11.15 -26.87 20.90
N THR A 125 -12.03 -27.59 20.20
CA THR A 125 -13.02 -26.99 19.31
C THR A 125 -14.40 -27.33 19.86
N ASP A 126 -15.20 -26.33 20.16
CA ASP A 126 -16.60 -26.50 20.51
C ASP A 126 -17.43 -26.65 19.23
N ASP A 127 -17.82 -27.89 18.93
CA ASP A 127 -18.60 -28.18 17.73
C ASP A 127 -20.02 -27.59 17.74
N THR A 128 -20.50 -27.16 18.90
CA THR A 128 -21.81 -26.52 19.06
C THR A 128 -21.76 -25.03 18.79
N LEU A 129 -20.56 -24.41 18.83
CA LEU A 129 -20.38 -23.00 18.55
C LEU A 129 -20.78 -22.64 17.11
N LYS A 130 -21.69 -21.70 16.96
CA LYS A 130 -22.18 -21.23 15.65
C LYS A 130 -21.70 -19.81 15.36
N PRO A 131 -21.56 -19.45 14.07
CA PRO A 131 -21.21 -18.08 13.71
C PRO A 131 -22.30 -17.10 14.20
N TYR A 132 -21.84 -15.94 14.69
CA TYR A 132 -22.73 -14.85 15.03
C TYR A 132 -23.45 -14.34 13.76
N PRO A 133 -24.75 -14.01 13.81
CA PRO A 133 -25.50 -13.56 12.65
C PRO A 133 -25.13 -12.10 12.29
N LEU A 134 -23.94 -11.92 11.71
CA LEU A 134 -23.42 -10.63 11.27
C LEU A 134 -24.30 -10.01 10.17
N LYS A 135 -24.55 -8.73 10.29
CA LYS A 135 -25.11 -7.91 9.21
C LYS A 135 -23.98 -7.35 8.35
N ASP A 136 -24.28 -7.06 7.11
CA ASP A 136 -23.31 -6.46 6.19
C ASP A 136 -22.89 -5.03 6.62
N GLN A 137 -23.74 -4.31 7.32
CA GLN A 137 -23.46 -2.97 7.87
C GLN A 137 -22.74 -2.99 9.24
N ASP A 138 -22.52 -4.16 9.85
CA ASP A 138 -21.74 -4.24 11.07
C ASP A 138 -20.27 -3.87 10.77
N ILE A 139 -19.63 -3.17 11.71
CA ILE A 139 -18.21 -2.81 11.58
C ILE A 139 -17.37 -4.07 11.62
N ALA A 140 -16.63 -4.32 10.56
CA ALA A 140 -15.71 -5.46 10.43
C ALA A 140 -14.32 -5.10 10.97
N THR A 141 -13.79 -3.94 10.55
CA THR A 141 -12.45 -3.50 10.96
C THR A 141 -12.43 -2.04 11.39
N LEU A 142 -11.51 -1.76 12.31
CA LEU A 142 -11.12 -0.42 12.71
C LEU A 142 -9.64 -0.24 12.34
N SER A 143 -9.31 0.90 11.78
CA SER A 143 -7.94 1.30 11.47
C SER A 143 -7.73 2.75 11.86
N PHE A 144 -6.47 3.14 12.05
CA PHE A 144 -6.12 4.52 12.34
C PHE A 144 -5.45 5.19 11.14
N THR A 145 -5.77 6.46 10.92
CA THR A 145 -5.03 7.31 10.00
C THR A 145 -4.39 8.45 10.76
N SER A 146 -3.17 8.84 10.36
CA SER A 146 -2.51 10.01 10.92
C SER A 146 -3.32 11.25 10.56
N GLY A 147 -4.07 11.77 11.53
CA GLY A 147 -4.76 13.05 11.38
C GLY A 147 -3.75 14.17 11.15
N SER A 148 -4.08 15.11 10.28
CA SER A 148 -3.25 16.30 10.04
C SER A 148 -3.15 17.24 11.26
N THR A 149 -4.01 17.04 12.25
CA THR A 149 -4.06 17.76 13.54
C THR A 149 -3.24 17.05 14.63
N GLY A 150 -2.55 15.95 14.30
CA GLY A 150 -1.79 15.14 15.27
C GLY A 150 -2.65 14.12 16.04
N VAL A 151 -3.97 14.26 16.05
CA VAL A 151 -4.87 13.26 16.67
C VAL A 151 -5.25 12.22 15.62
N PRO A 152 -4.97 10.91 15.86
CA PRO A 152 -5.34 9.85 14.94
C PRO A 152 -6.86 9.77 14.77
N LYS A 153 -7.32 9.61 13.52
CA LYS A 153 -8.72 9.38 13.22
C LYS A 153 -9.01 7.89 13.11
N ILE A 154 -10.12 7.44 13.69
CA ILE A 154 -10.57 6.04 13.62
C ILE A 154 -11.42 5.87 12.36
N VAL A 155 -11.01 4.97 11.48
CA VAL A 155 -11.70 4.59 10.24
C VAL A 155 -12.46 3.29 10.49
N PRO A 156 -13.77 3.33 10.69
CA PRO A 156 -14.61 2.14 10.76
C PRO A 156 -14.95 1.66 9.34
N LEU A 157 -14.69 0.40 9.06
CA LEU A 157 -15.05 -0.23 7.79
C LEU A 157 -16.01 -1.37 8.07
N THR A 158 -17.18 -1.35 7.43
CA THR A 158 -18.18 -2.38 7.57
C THR A 158 -17.85 -3.60 6.74
N HIS A 159 -18.49 -4.73 7.02
CA HIS A 159 -18.41 -5.90 6.15
C HIS A 159 -18.86 -5.57 4.71
N PHE A 160 -19.84 -4.70 4.56
CA PHE A 160 -20.30 -4.20 3.26
C PHE A 160 -19.20 -3.46 2.51
N ASN A 161 -18.45 -2.55 3.18
CA ASN A 161 -17.34 -1.85 2.55
C ASN A 161 -16.25 -2.82 2.08
N LEU A 162 -15.90 -3.84 2.91
CA LEU A 162 -14.87 -4.82 2.57
C LEU A 162 -15.28 -5.68 1.36
N VAL A 163 -16.51 -6.16 1.33
CA VAL A 163 -17.05 -6.95 0.20
C VAL A 163 -17.12 -6.09 -1.06
N SER A 164 -17.61 -4.84 -0.94
CA SER A 164 -17.69 -3.92 -2.10
C SER A 164 -16.30 -3.62 -2.68
N CYS A 165 -15.27 -3.46 -1.82
CA CYS A 165 -13.89 -3.35 -2.31
C CYS A 165 -13.48 -4.62 -3.06
N SER A 166 -13.77 -5.81 -2.53
CA SER A 166 -13.43 -7.06 -3.19
C SER A 166 -14.14 -7.20 -4.55
N ASP A 167 -15.41 -6.78 -4.66
CA ASP A 167 -16.16 -6.77 -5.92
C ASP A 167 -15.54 -5.79 -6.94
N ASN A 168 -15.10 -4.61 -6.51
CA ASN A 168 -14.41 -3.65 -7.38
C ASN A 168 -13.05 -4.17 -7.88
N LEU A 169 -12.39 -5.08 -7.14
CA LEU A 169 -11.17 -5.76 -7.57
C LEU A 169 -11.42 -6.79 -8.70
N GLU A 170 -12.68 -7.10 -9.08
CA GLU A 170 -13.03 -7.95 -10.24
C GLU A 170 -12.32 -7.45 -11.53
N TYR A 171 -11.95 -6.18 -11.56
CA TYR A 171 -11.09 -5.62 -12.59
C TYR A 171 -9.79 -6.42 -12.84
N LEU A 172 -9.24 -7.07 -11.80
CA LEU A 172 -8.02 -7.88 -11.89
C LEU A 172 -8.25 -9.25 -12.55
N ASN A 173 -9.49 -9.72 -12.64
CA ASN A 173 -9.83 -11.07 -13.11
C ASN A 173 -9.29 -11.37 -14.52
N GLN A 174 -9.18 -10.35 -15.38
CA GLN A 174 -8.63 -10.49 -16.74
C GLN A 174 -7.19 -11.07 -16.79
N TRP A 175 -6.43 -11.02 -15.68
CA TRP A 175 -5.07 -11.56 -15.58
C TRP A 175 -4.96 -12.82 -14.72
N LEU A 176 -6.03 -13.21 -14.03
CA LEU A 176 -6.04 -14.31 -13.07
C LEU A 176 -6.45 -15.62 -13.74
N LYS A 177 -6.05 -16.74 -13.15
CA LYS A 177 -6.47 -18.09 -13.55
C LYS A 177 -6.75 -18.95 -12.33
N PRO A 178 -7.72 -19.87 -12.41
CA PRO A 178 -7.99 -20.83 -11.33
C PRO A 178 -6.71 -21.56 -10.88
N GLY A 179 -6.59 -21.82 -9.58
CA GLY A 179 -5.46 -22.52 -8.98
C GLY A 179 -4.18 -21.68 -8.85
N GLU A 180 -4.23 -20.40 -9.13
CA GLU A 180 -3.14 -19.46 -8.86
C GLU A 180 -3.25 -18.85 -7.46
N PHE A 181 -2.18 -18.15 -7.03
CA PHE A 181 -2.18 -17.53 -5.72
C PHE A 181 -1.43 -16.20 -5.71
N PHE A 182 -1.77 -15.40 -4.73
CA PHE A 182 -1.18 -14.10 -4.45
C PHE A 182 -0.01 -14.23 -3.47
N TYR A 183 1.00 -13.42 -3.63
CA TYR A 183 2.10 -13.31 -2.69
C TYR A 183 1.80 -12.24 -1.64
N GLY A 184 1.54 -12.67 -0.41
CA GLY A 184 1.09 -11.83 0.70
C GLY A 184 2.22 -11.43 1.64
N PHE A 185 3.15 -10.57 1.23
CA PHE A 185 4.23 -10.06 2.09
C PHE A 185 4.03 -8.60 2.53
N LEU A 186 3.11 -7.87 1.89
CA LEU A 186 2.72 -6.56 2.39
C LEU A 186 1.93 -6.73 3.69
N PRO A 187 2.18 -5.91 4.72
CA PRO A 187 1.50 -6.05 6.01
C PRO A 187 -0.02 -6.03 5.87
N LEU A 188 -0.69 -7.06 6.38
CA LEU A 188 -2.16 -7.18 6.30
C LEU A 188 -2.89 -6.17 7.20
N TYR A 189 -2.23 -5.56 8.17
CA TYR A 189 -2.80 -4.45 8.94
C TYR A 189 -2.82 -3.12 8.16
N HIS A 190 -2.14 -3.04 7.01
CA HIS A 190 -2.26 -1.90 6.10
C HIS A 190 -3.23 -2.17 4.98
N VAL A 191 -4.04 -1.16 4.65
CA VAL A 191 -5.12 -1.25 3.67
C VAL A 191 -4.69 -1.80 2.30
N PHE A 192 -3.48 -1.51 1.82
CA PHE A 192 -3.00 -2.06 0.54
C PHE A 192 -2.71 -3.56 0.65
N GLY A 193 -2.03 -3.98 1.72
CA GLY A 193 -1.81 -5.41 2.00
C GLY A 193 -3.13 -6.13 2.24
N PHE A 194 -4.04 -5.52 2.98
CA PHE A 194 -5.37 -6.07 3.27
C PHE A 194 -6.21 -6.26 2.01
N ALA A 195 -6.35 -5.20 1.19
CA ALA A 195 -7.19 -5.24 -0.01
C ALA A 195 -6.63 -6.20 -1.08
N VAL A 196 -5.37 -6.03 -1.46
CA VAL A 196 -4.79 -6.78 -2.60
C VAL A 196 -4.14 -8.10 -2.15
N GLY A 197 -3.61 -8.16 -0.92
CA GLY A 197 -2.98 -9.37 -0.37
C GLY A 197 -3.95 -10.35 0.27
N PHE A 198 -5.16 -9.91 0.68
CA PHE A 198 -6.13 -10.74 1.38
C PHE A 198 -7.54 -10.71 0.75
N LEU A 199 -8.16 -9.50 0.58
CA LEU A 199 -9.52 -9.45 0.03
C LEU A 199 -9.59 -9.94 -1.42
N ALA A 200 -8.62 -9.58 -2.27
CA ALA A 200 -8.60 -10.02 -3.67
C ALA A 200 -8.51 -11.55 -3.81
N PRO A 201 -7.51 -12.26 -3.22
CA PRO A 201 -7.47 -13.71 -3.32
C PRO A 201 -8.72 -14.39 -2.71
N LEU A 202 -9.27 -13.86 -1.61
CA LEU A 202 -10.50 -14.37 -1.03
C LEU A 202 -11.69 -14.21 -2.00
N HIS A 203 -11.84 -13.04 -2.65
CA HIS A 203 -12.90 -12.80 -3.62
C HIS A 203 -12.86 -13.78 -4.80
N PHE A 204 -11.65 -14.03 -5.32
CA PHE A 204 -11.45 -14.92 -6.48
C PHE A 204 -11.42 -16.42 -6.11
N GLY A 205 -11.51 -16.78 -4.84
CA GLY A 205 -11.32 -18.17 -4.40
C GLY A 205 -9.92 -18.69 -4.69
N MET A 206 -8.89 -17.86 -4.51
CA MET A 206 -7.49 -18.13 -4.78
C MET A 206 -6.68 -18.22 -3.50
N GLY A 207 -5.50 -18.84 -3.58
CA GLY A 207 -4.62 -19.00 -2.43
C GLY A 207 -3.83 -17.73 -2.10
N ILE A 208 -3.36 -17.69 -0.86
CA ILE A 208 -2.44 -16.66 -0.35
C ILE A 208 -1.15 -17.35 0.11
N LEU A 209 -0.01 -16.92 -0.42
CA LEU A 209 1.30 -17.31 0.10
C LEU A 209 1.77 -16.21 1.06
N LEU A 210 1.54 -16.40 2.36
CA LEU A 210 1.92 -15.43 3.38
C LEU A 210 3.44 -15.41 3.60
N GLN A 211 3.99 -14.20 3.82
CA GLN A 211 5.37 -13.98 4.20
C GLN A 211 5.42 -12.89 5.29
N SER A 212 5.99 -13.25 6.44
CA SER A 212 6.04 -12.38 7.63
C SER A 212 7.14 -11.31 7.56
N THR A 213 8.04 -11.40 6.61
CA THR A 213 9.19 -10.48 6.50
C THR A 213 9.33 -9.91 5.11
N ILE A 214 9.82 -8.67 5.03
CA ILE A 214 10.22 -8.02 3.77
C ILE A 214 11.71 -8.26 3.43
N ASN A 215 12.34 -9.27 4.07
CA ASN A 215 13.73 -9.62 3.77
C ASN A 215 13.87 -10.08 2.31
N PRO A 216 14.72 -9.44 1.50
CA PRO A 216 14.88 -9.78 0.08
C PRO A 216 15.29 -11.23 -0.19
N ASN A 217 16.08 -11.83 0.70
CA ASN A 217 16.53 -13.22 0.52
C ASN A 217 15.38 -14.20 0.76
N ALA A 218 14.54 -13.97 1.78
CA ALA A 218 13.34 -14.77 2.03
C ALA A 218 12.34 -14.66 0.88
N ILE A 219 12.10 -13.45 0.37
CA ILE A 219 11.24 -13.21 -0.79
C ILE A 219 11.75 -13.95 -2.04
N MET A 220 13.07 -13.89 -2.31
CA MET A 220 13.66 -14.57 -3.45
C MET A 220 13.60 -16.11 -3.32
N ALA A 221 13.76 -16.64 -2.10
CA ALA A 221 13.57 -18.06 -1.83
C ALA A 221 12.12 -18.51 -2.10
N ASP A 222 11.15 -17.73 -1.66
CA ASP A 222 9.72 -17.99 -1.95
C ASP A 222 9.42 -17.95 -3.45
N PHE A 223 9.96 -16.97 -4.17
CA PHE A 223 9.79 -16.90 -5.63
C PHE A 223 10.34 -18.12 -6.33
N ALA A 224 11.50 -18.61 -5.91
CA ALA A 224 12.09 -19.82 -6.48
C ALA A 224 11.29 -21.09 -6.18
N GLN A 225 10.82 -21.23 -4.93
CA GLN A 225 10.11 -22.42 -4.44
C GLN A 225 8.67 -22.44 -4.92
N TYR A 226 7.88 -21.39 -4.67
CA TYR A 226 6.43 -21.38 -4.86
C TYR A 226 5.97 -20.80 -6.20
N LYS A 227 6.78 -19.92 -6.83
CA LYS A 227 6.51 -19.32 -8.15
C LYS A 227 5.16 -18.58 -8.21
N PRO A 228 4.92 -17.57 -7.36
CA PRO A 228 3.65 -16.86 -7.30
C PRO A 228 3.31 -16.18 -8.63
N GLN A 229 2.00 -16.05 -8.92
CA GLN A 229 1.50 -15.48 -10.16
C GLN A 229 1.14 -14.01 -10.02
N VAL A 230 0.70 -13.59 -8.82
CA VAL A 230 0.32 -12.21 -8.52
C VAL A 230 1.21 -11.70 -7.37
N ILE A 231 1.87 -10.59 -7.62
CA ILE A 231 2.80 -10.00 -6.66
C ILE A 231 2.43 -8.52 -6.44
N PRO A 232 1.76 -8.18 -5.33
CA PRO A 232 1.58 -6.79 -4.92
C PRO A 232 2.82 -6.28 -4.21
N ALA A 233 3.30 -5.08 -4.54
CA ALA A 233 4.41 -4.44 -3.84
C ALA A 233 4.32 -2.91 -3.92
N VAL A 234 4.93 -2.22 -2.96
CA VAL A 234 5.08 -0.76 -3.04
C VAL A 234 6.09 -0.37 -4.14
N PRO A 235 5.96 0.81 -4.77
CA PRO A 235 6.81 1.24 -5.87
C PRO A 235 8.31 1.16 -5.56
N LYS A 236 8.71 1.47 -4.34
CA LYS A 236 10.12 1.40 -3.91
C LYS A 236 10.71 -0.01 -4.02
N LEU A 237 9.94 -1.04 -3.70
CA LEU A 237 10.39 -2.43 -3.85
C LEU A 237 10.51 -2.81 -5.33
N TRP A 238 9.61 -2.35 -6.19
CA TRP A 238 9.72 -2.54 -7.63
C TRP A 238 10.97 -1.87 -8.21
N GLU A 239 11.36 -0.69 -7.71
CA GLU A 239 12.63 -0.04 -8.06
C GLU A 239 13.84 -0.87 -7.62
N ILE A 240 13.84 -1.36 -6.39
CA ILE A 240 14.93 -2.19 -5.84
C ILE A 240 15.09 -3.47 -6.65
N PHE A 241 14.00 -4.19 -6.94
CA PHE A 241 14.07 -5.38 -7.77
C PHE A 241 14.59 -5.08 -9.17
N ARG A 242 14.10 -3.99 -9.81
CA ARG A 242 14.59 -3.55 -11.12
C ARG A 242 16.09 -3.25 -11.08
N LYS A 243 16.56 -2.48 -10.08
CA LYS A 243 17.99 -2.12 -9.91
C LYS A 243 18.84 -3.39 -9.80
N LYS A 244 18.50 -4.31 -8.90
CA LYS A 244 19.21 -5.58 -8.71
C LYS A 244 19.23 -6.46 -9.96
N ILE A 245 18.12 -6.56 -10.69
CA ILE A 245 18.06 -7.32 -11.95
C ILE A 245 19.01 -6.71 -13.00
N ILE A 246 18.97 -5.38 -13.18
CA ILE A 246 19.84 -4.69 -14.13
C ILE A 246 21.32 -4.86 -13.75
N GLU A 247 21.67 -4.71 -12.49
CA GLU A 247 23.03 -4.91 -11.97
C GLU A 247 23.52 -6.34 -12.22
N GLY A 248 22.70 -7.34 -11.94
CA GLY A 248 23.03 -8.74 -12.22
C GLY A 248 23.23 -9.03 -13.72
N ILE A 249 22.51 -8.36 -14.61
CA ILE A 249 22.69 -8.48 -16.07
C ILE A 249 23.96 -7.73 -16.51
N LYS A 250 24.24 -6.54 -15.93
CA LYS A 250 25.46 -5.75 -16.19
C LYS A 250 26.73 -6.51 -15.76
N ALA A 251 26.71 -7.13 -14.59
CA ALA A 251 27.82 -7.96 -14.11
C ALA A 251 28.18 -9.09 -15.09
N LYS A 252 27.20 -9.64 -15.81
CA LYS A 252 27.40 -10.62 -16.89
C LYS A 252 27.76 -9.99 -18.23
N LYS A 253 27.99 -8.67 -18.31
CA LYS A 253 28.28 -7.88 -19.53
C LYS A 253 27.24 -8.05 -20.66
N LYS A 254 25.98 -8.39 -20.30
CA LYS A 254 24.89 -8.67 -21.27
C LYS A 254 23.83 -7.57 -21.37
N TRP A 255 23.96 -6.47 -20.62
CA TRP A 255 22.93 -5.43 -20.54
C TRP A 255 22.61 -4.80 -21.90
N TRP A 256 23.60 -4.54 -22.73
CA TRP A 256 23.38 -3.95 -24.04
C TRP A 256 22.48 -4.83 -24.93
N LEU A 257 22.71 -6.17 -24.93
CA LEU A 257 21.91 -7.13 -25.68
C LEU A 257 20.48 -7.23 -25.14
N VAL A 258 20.34 -7.34 -23.81
CA VAL A 258 19.03 -7.43 -23.16
C VAL A 258 18.23 -6.15 -23.38
N SER A 259 18.84 -4.98 -23.21
CA SER A 259 18.21 -3.69 -23.47
C SER A 259 17.79 -3.54 -24.93
N PHE A 260 18.62 -3.97 -25.87
CA PHE A 260 18.25 -3.98 -27.28
C PHE A 260 17.03 -4.88 -27.55
N ILE A 261 17.03 -6.11 -27.02
CA ILE A 261 15.90 -7.04 -27.16
C ILE A 261 14.63 -6.43 -26.53
N MET A 262 14.71 -5.87 -25.33
CA MET A 262 13.56 -5.24 -24.65
C MET A 262 12.96 -4.09 -25.45
N ASN A 263 13.78 -3.27 -26.08
CA ASN A 263 13.30 -2.10 -26.83
C ASN A 263 12.81 -2.43 -28.25
N HIS A 264 13.27 -3.54 -28.85
CA HIS A 264 13.00 -3.89 -30.25
C HIS A 264 12.20 -5.19 -30.40
N GLN A 265 11.48 -5.64 -29.36
CA GLN A 265 10.74 -6.91 -29.35
C GLN A 265 9.81 -7.10 -30.55
N LYS A 266 9.06 -6.05 -30.95
CA LYS A 266 8.12 -6.14 -32.06
C LYS A 266 8.84 -6.44 -33.38
N MET A 267 9.93 -5.72 -33.64
CA MET A 267 10.77 -5.91 -34.82
C MET A 267 11.38 -7.31 -34.83
N LEU A 268 11.96 -7.73 -33.71
CA LEU A 268 12.59 -9.06 -33.56
C LEU A 268 11.57 -10.19 -33.78
N ARG A 269 10.36 -10.06 -33.24
CA ARG A 269 9.28 -11.04 -33.47
C ARG A 269 8.83 -11.06 -34.90
N PHE A 270 8.71 -9.90 -35.55
CA PHE A 270 8.42 -9.79 -36.99
C PHE A 270 9.49 -10.48 -37.85
N LEU A 271 10.77 -10.39 -37.46
CA LEU A 271 11.90 -11.06 -38.15
C LEU A 271 12.01 -12.56 -37.81
N GLY A 272 11.02 -13.17 -37.16
CA GLY A 272 11.03 -14.60 -36.81
C GLY A 272 11.85 -14.97 -35.57
N LEU A 273 12.45 -13.98 -34.89
CA LEU A 273 13.28 -14.19 -33.69
C LEU A 273 12.49 -14.27 -32.36
N GLY A 274 11.17 -14.50 -32.43
CA GLY A 274 10.28 -14.52 -31.26
C GLY A 274 10.72 -15.51 -30.17
N LYS A 275 11.15 -16.72 -30.55
CA LYS A 275 11.65 -17.73 -29.59
C LYS A 275 12.89 -17.25 -28.83
N LEU A 276 13.79 -16.52 -29.48
CA LEU A 276 14.96 -15.94 -28.83
C LEU A 276 14.57 -14.85 -27.81
N VAL A 277 13.66 -13.95 -28.22
CA VAL A 277 13.09 -12.93 -27.32
C VAL A 277 12.48 -13.57 -26.08
N ASP A 278 11.63 -14.59 -26.26
CA ASP A 278 10.95 -15.27 -25.15
C ASP A 278 11.94 -16.00 -24.23
N LYS A 279 12.98 -16.60 -24.78
CA LYS A 279 14.05 -17.24 -24.01
C LYS A 279 14.82 -16.24 -23.14
N VAL A 280 15.23 -15.11 -23.72
CA VAL A 280 15.99 -14.08 -22.98
C VAL A 280 15.13 -13.41 -21.90
N LEU A 281 13.90 -13.00 -22.23
CA LEU A 281 13.01 -12.37 -21.27
C LEU A 281 12.52 -13.38 -20.23
N GLY A 282 12.34 -14.65 -20.59
CA GLY A 282 12.01 -15.75 -19.68
C GLY A 282 13.08 -15.96 -18.60
N GLN A 283 14.36 -15.86 -18.96
CA GLN A 283 15.46 -15.92 -17.99
C GLN A 283 15.42 -14.77 -16.98
N ILE A 284 14.93 -13.59 -17.37
CA ILE A 284 14.76 -12.47 -16.44
C ILE A 284 13.54 -12.69 -15.56
N ARG A 285 12.41 -13.13 -16.14
CA ARG A 285 11.19 -13.46 -15.38
C ARG A 285 11.41 -14.58 -14.36
N SER A 286 12.39 -15.46 -14.57
CA SER A 286 12.70 -16.52 -13.61
C SER A 286 13.15 -16.00 -12.25
N VAL A 287 13.59 -14.75 -12.14
CA VAL A 287 13.85 -14.07 -10.86
C VAL A 287 12.58 -14.02 -9.99
N PHE A 288 11.41 -13.96 -10.61
CA PHE A 288 10.09 -14.02 -9.96
C PHE A 288 9.48 -15.43 -10.00
N GLY A 289 10.30 -16.48 -10.05
CA GLY A 289 9.84 -17.87 -10.17
C GLY A 289 9.34 -18.28 -11.55
N GLY A 290 9.36 -17.38 -12.55
CA GLY A 290 9.01 -17.65 -13.95
C GLY A 290 7.51 -17.72 -14.26
N ARG A 291 6.64 -17.71 -13.25
CA ARG A 291 5.17 -17.79 -13.40
C ARG A 291 4.44 -16.48 -13.09
N ALA A 292 5.15 -15.46 -12.57
CA ALA A 292 4.56 -14.16 -12.28
C ALA A 292 4.00 -13.51 -13.55
N ARG A 293 2.74 -13.08 -13.49
CA ARG A 293 1.99 -12.49 -14.63
C ARG A 293 1.43 -11.11 -14.31
N LEU A 294 0.97 -10.91 -13.07
CA LEU A 294 0.40 -9.65 -12.59
C LEU A 294 1.25 -9.09 -11.47
N LEU A 295 1.73 -7.89 -11.67
CA LEU A 295 2.45 -7.09 -10.70
C LEU A 295 1.57 -5.90 -10.33
N VAL A 296 1.29 -5.74 -9.04
CA VAL A 296 0.42 -4.66 -8.55
C VAL A 296 1.25 -3.68 -7.74
N ALA A 297 1.19 -2.41 -8.09
CA ALA A 297 1.81 -1.32 -7.34
C ALA A 297 0.74 -0.46 -6.66
N GLY A 298 1.00 0.02 -5.47
CA GLY A 298 0.08 0.89 -4.73
C GLY A 298 0.75 1.59 -3.56
N GLY A 299 0.01 2.50 -2.93
CA GLY A 299 0.48 3.24 -1.77
C GLY A 299 1.35 4.47 -2.10
N ALA A 300 1.96 4.54 -3.26
CA ALA A 300 2.70 5.70 -3.77
C ALA A 300 2.73 5.69 -5.31
N ALA A 301 3.13 6.79 -5.92
CA ALA A 301 3.30 6.87 -7.38
C ALA A 301 4.49 6.03 -7.85
N THR A 302 4.32 5.32 -8.97
CA THR A 302 5.38 4.51 -9.59
C THR A 302 6.05 5.31 -10.71
N LYS A 303 7.38 5.26 -10.78
CA LYS A 303 8.13 5.87 -11.87
C LYS A 303 7.84 5.17 -13.21
N PRO A 304 7.65 5.93 -14.30
CA PRO A 304 7.31 5.36 -15.62
C PRO A 304 8.32 4.33 -16.13
N GLU A 305 9.61 4.49 -15.84
CA GLU A 305 10.63 3.53 -16.25
C GLU A 305 10.57 2.20 -15.48
N VAL A 306 10.00 2.19 -14.27
CA VAL A 306 9.76 0.95 -13.51
C VAL A 306 8.66 0.15 -14.17
N GLU A 307 7.53 0.76 -14.44
CA GLU A 307 6.42 0.12 -15.14
C GLU A 307 6.82 -0.34 -16.54
N LYS A 308 7.51 0.52 -17.32
CA LYS A 308 8.02 0.19 -18.64
C LYS A 308 8.92 -1.05 -18.60
N PHE A 309 9.80 -1.15 -17.61
CA PHE A 309 10.69 -2.30 -17.47
C PHE A 309 9.92 -3.62 -17.34
N TYR A 310 8.97 -3.69 -16.41
CA TYR A 310 8.19 -4.91 -16.18
C TYR A 310 7.24 -5.25 -17.32
N THR A 311 6.61 -4.24 -17.92
CA THR A 311 5.77 -4.41 -19.12
C THR A 311 6.59 -4.94 -20.31
N GLN A 312 7.81 -4.47 -20.47
CA GLN A 312 8.73 -4.99 -21.50
C GLN A 312 9.16 -6.44 -21.22
N LEU A 313 9.15 -6.90 -19.98
CA LEU A 313 9.34 -8.31 -19.66
C LEU A 313 8.12 -9.17 -19.99
N GLY A 314 6.99 -8.59 -20.39
CA GLY A 314 5.76 -9.30 -20.73
C GLY A 314 4.90 -9.64 -19.52
N MET A 315 5.09 -8.94 -18.39
CA MET A 315 4.23 -9.02 -17.20
C MET A 315 3.24 -7.86 -17.21
N ALA A 316 1.99 -8.10 -16.81
CA ALA A 316 1.05 -7.02 -16.56
C ALA A 316 1.50 -6.26 -15.32
N PHE A 317 1.62 -4.93 -15.44
CA PHE A 317 1.94 -4.05 -14.33
C PHE A 317 0.81 -3.05 -14.17
N VAL A 318 0.16 -3.05 -13.03
CA VAL A 318 -0.97 -2.16 -12.73
C VAL A 318 -0.69 -1.35 -11.47
N GLN A 319 -1.21 -0.13 -11.44
CA GLN A 319 -1.16 0.73 -10.27
C GLN A 319 -2.57 0.91 -9.72
N GLY A 320 -2.71 0.82 -8.38
CA GLY A 320 -3.91 1.17 -7.66
C GLY A 320 -3.73 2.45 -6.85
N TYR A 321 -4.76 3.28 -6.80
CA TYR A 321 -4.88 4.42 -5.90
C TYR A 321 -6.07 4.22 -4.97
N GLY A 322 -5.83 4.47 -3.71
CA GLY A 322 -6.83 4.43 -2.65
C GLY A 322 -6.19 4.77 -1.31
N MET A 323 -7.00 4.72 -0.28
CA MET A 323 -6.62 5.10 1.07
C MET A 323 -7.34 4.21 2.09
N THR A 324 -7.05 4.37 3.37
CA THR A 324 -7.70 3.58 4.43
C THR A 324 -9.21 3.79 4.41
N GLU A 325 -9.63 5.01 4.19
CA GLU A 325 -11.04 5.44 4.13
C GLU A 325 -11.82 4.84 2.96
N THR A 326 -11.13 4.23 2.00
CA THR A 326 -11.74 3.57 0.83
C THR A 326 -11.48 2.06 0.78
N VAL A 327 -11.11 1.42 1.90
CA VAL A 327 -10.73 -0.02 1.99
C VAL A 327 -9.57 -0.40 1.04
N GLY A 328 -8.96 0.53 0.36
CA GLY A 328 -7.94 0.26 -0.65
C GLY A 328 -8.24 0.91 -1.99
N PRO A 329 -7.91 0.25 -3.12
CA PRO A 329 -7.92 0.92 -4.41
C PRO A 329 -9.35 1.23 -4.87
N ILE A 330 -9.55 2.49 -5.24
CA ILE A 330 -10.74 3.02 -5.93
C ILE A 330 -10.47 3.35 -7.39
N CYS A 331 -9.21 3.48 -7.75
CA CYS A 331 -8.80 3.64 -9.14
C CYS A 331 -7.70 2.62 -9.45
N CYS A 332 -7.70 2.13 -10.68
CA CYS A 332 -6.67 1.22 -11.16
C CYS A 332 -6.29 1.53 -12.60
N SER A 333 -5.01 1.45 -12.85
CA SER A 333 -4.48 1.70 -14.17
C SER A 333 -4.59 0.47 -15.07
N LYS A 334 -4.84 0.71 -16.36
CA LYS A 334 -4.64 -0.30 -17.40
C LYS A 334 -3.15 -0.41 -17.75
N PRO A 335 -2.63 -1.61 -18.07
CA PRO A 335 -1.29 -1.72 -18.63
C PRO A 335 -1.27 -1.08 -20.01
N LEU A 336 -1.04 0.20 -20.10
CA LEU A 336 -1.09 0.97 -21.35
C LEU A 336 0.28 1.02 -22.02
N LYS A 337 0.26 1.06 -23.37
CA LYS A 337 1.47 1.17 -24.21
C LYS A 337 2.17 2.53 -24.09
N LYS A 338 1.44 3.56 -23.67
CA LYS A 338 1.96 4.91 -23.38
C LYS A 338 1.22 5.41 -22.15
N ARG A 339 1.95 5.63 -21.09
CA ARG A 339 1.42 6.21 -19.86
C ARG A 339 2.01 7.59 -19.66
N VAL A 340 1.13 8.49 -19.20
CA VAL A 340 1.57 9.77 -18.63
C VAL A 340 2.16 9.48 -17.24
N ALA A 341 3.23 10.17 -16.88
CA ALA A 341 3.85 10.03 -15.57
C ALA A 341 2.82 10.26 -14.46
N TYR A 342 2.91 9.46 -13.38
CA TYR A 342 2.08 9.57 -12.18
C TYR A 342 0.56 9.32 -12.36
N ALA A 343 0.12 8.75 -13.51
CA ALA A 343 -1.24 8.28 -13.65
C ALA A 343 -1.48 7.04 -12.79
N PHE A 344 -2.55 7.04 -12.01
CA PHE A 344 -2.96 5.89 -11.21
C PHE A 344 -4.25 5.23 -11.71
N GLY A 345 -4.72 5.64 -12.89
CA GLY A 345 -5.79 5.00 -13.64
C GLY A 345 -7.16 5.65 -13.50
N ALA A 346 -8.16 4.94 -13.95
CA ALA A 346 -9.56 5.35 -13.91
C ALA A 346 -10.29 4.76 -12.70
N PRO A 347 -11.41 5.35 -12.28
CA PRO A 347 -12.28 4.78 -11.24
C PRO A 347 -12.69 3.34 -11.55
N MET A 348 -12.79 2.50 -10.52
CA MET A 348 -13.20 1.10 -10.62
C MET A 348 -14.59 0.87 -10.07
N GLY A 349 -15.27 -0.13 -10.63
CA GLY A 349 -16.55 -0.61 -10.14
C GLY A 349 -17.60 0.50 -10.04
N ASP A 350 -18.16 0.67 -8.84
CA ASP A 350 -19.17 1.67 -8.52
C ASP A 350 -18.59 3.00 -8.01
N THR A 351 -17.28 3.18 -8.06
CA THR A 351 -16.62 4.40 -7.58
C THR A 351 -16.89 5.58 -8.51
N GLU A 352 -17.42 6.65 -7.95
CA GLU A 352 -17.54 7.94 -8.61
C GLU A 352 -16.42 8.88 -8.13
N CYS A 353 -15.78 9.59 -9.06
CA CYS A 353 -14.74 10.56 -8.79
C CYS A 353 -15.11 11.93 -9.35
N GLN A 354 -14.95 12.98 -8.55
CA GLN A 354 -15.12 14.37 -8.95
C GLN A 354 -13.86 15.18 -8.63
N ILE A 355 -13.43 16.00 -9.56
CA ILE A 355 -12.37 16.99 -9.32
C ILE A 355 -13.05 18.32 -9.09
N ARG A 356 -12.88 18.91 -7.89
CA ARG A 356 -13.53 20.17 -7.53
C ARG A 356 -12.51 21.27 -7.30
N ASN A 357 -12.90 22.51 -7.58
CA ASN A 357 -12.07 23.69 -7.44
C ASN A 357 -10.75 23.56 -8.20
N ALA A 358 -10.82 23.07 -9.45
CA ALA A 358 -9.66 22.95 -10.31
C ALA A 358 -9.10 24.33 -10.68
N ASP A 359 -7.76 24.42 -10.69
CA ASP A 359 -7.04 25.59 -11.19
C ASP A 359 -6.96 25.62 -12.73
N GLU A 360 -6.27 26.62 -13.30
CA GLU A 360 -6.10 26.77 -14.75
C GLU A 360 -5.40 25.57 -15.41
N SER A 361 -4.62 24.79 -14.64
CA SER A 361 -3.96 23.56 -15.12
C SER A 361 -4.85 22.32 -15.01
N GLY A 362 -6.06 22.46 -14.49
CA GLY A 362 -7.01 21.37 -14.27
C GLY A 362 -6.72 20.53 -13.02
N ILE A 363 -5.85 21.01 -12.12
CA ILE A 363 -5.55 20.36 -10.84
C ILE A 363 -6.55 20.82 -9.79
N GLY A 364 -7.28 19.89 -9.19
CA GLY A 364 -8.29 20.17 -8.18
C GLY A 364 -8.39 19.07 -7.13
N MET A 365 -9.26 19.30 -6.14
CA MET A 365 -9.49 18.40 -5.03
C MET A 365 -10.28 17.17 -5.49
N LEU A 366 -9.75 15.98 -5.22
CA LEU A 366 -10.45 14.72 -5.49
C LEU A 366 -11.52 14.46 -4.42
N TRP A 367 -12.73 14.30 -4.87
CA TRP A 367 -13.88 13.83 -4.10
C TRP A 367 -14.35 12.50 -4.65
N VAL A 368 -14.70 11.56 -3.77
CA VAL A 368 -15.04 10.19 -4.16
C VAL A 368 -16.29 9.71 -3.46
N ARG A 369 -17.07 8.87 -4.13
CA ARG A 369 -18.25 8.20 -3.60
C ARG A 369 -18.30 6.77 -4.14
N GLY A 370 -18.76 5.82 -3.34
CA GLY A 370 -18.91 4.41 -3.71
C GLY A 370 -19.13 3.54 -2.47
N ASN A 371 -19.58 2.32 -2.67
CA ASN A 371 -19.93 1.40 -1.58
C ASN A 371 -18.75 1.00 -0.69
N GLN A 372 -17.52 1.08 -1.20
CA GLN A 372 -16.31 0.81 -0.42
C GLN A 372 -15.79 2.01 0.40
N VAL A 373 -16.37 3.21 0.22
CA VAL A 373 -15.99 4.41 0.97
C VAL A 373 -16.62 4.36 2.36
N LEU A 374 -15.83 4.73 3.40
CA LEU A 374 -16.34 4.78 4.77
C LEU A 374 -17.56 5.72 4.87
N CYS A 375 -18.44 5.45 5.83
CA CYS A 375 -19.62 6.32 6.09
C CYS A 375 -19.32 7.47 7.07
N GLY A 376 -18.12 7.52 7.64
CA GLY A 376 -17.68 8.55 8.57
C GLY A 376 -16.63 8.03 9.56
N TYR A 377 -15.83 8.94 10.10
CA TYR A 377 -14.90 8.63 11.18
C TYR A 377 -15.63 8.38 12.49
N LEU A 378 -15.21 7.37 13.24
CA LEU A 378 -15.83 7.00 14.50
C LEU A 378 -15.56 8.07 15.56
N ASN A 379 -16.63 8.52 16.25
CA ASN A 379 -16.57 9.50 17.33
C ASN A 379 -15.88 10.83 16.95
N ASN A 380 -16.00 11.28 15.69
CA ASN A 380 -15.36 12.51 15.23
C ASN A 380 -16.28 13.31 14.27
N GLU A 381 -17.30 13.94 14.85
CA GLU A 381 -18.30 14.70 14.08
C GLU A 381 -17.71 15.87 13.29
N ASP A 382 -16.72 16.58 13.84
CA ASP A 382 -16.11 17.72 13.17
C ASP A 382 -15.32 17.27 11.93
N ALA A 383 -14.53 16.19 12.06
CA ALA A 383 -13.87 15.62 10.90
C ALA A 383 -14.87 15.11 9.85
N ASN A 384 -16.02 14.61 10.27
CA ASN A 384 -17.05 14.15 9.34
C ASN A 384 -17.70 15.32 8.57
N LYS A 385 -18.03 16.43 9.25
CA LYS A 385 -18.54 17.65 8.60
C LYS A 385 -17.59 18.19 7.54
N ASP A 386 -16.28 18.16 7.83
CA ASP A 386 -15.25 18.66 6.92
C ASP A 386 -14.93 17.70 5.76
N SER A 387 -15.20 16.40 5.95
CA SER A 387 -14.78 15.36 5.00
C SER A 387 -15.89 14.90 4.06
N PHE A 388 -17.17 15.16 4.37
CA PHE A 388 -18.30 14.72 3.53
C PHE A 388 -19.14 15.91 3.10
N ASP A 389 -19.63 15.85 1.88
CA ASP A 389 -20.65 16.78 1.40
C ASP A 389 -22.06 16.21 1.59
N LYS A 390 -23.06 17.06 1.26
CA LYS A 390 -24.50 16.70 1.33
C LYS A 390 -24.92 15.56 0.39
N ASP A 391 -24.13 15.31 -0.66
CA ASP A 391 -24.41 14.30 -1.69
C ASP A 391 -23.65 13.00 -1.41
N GLY A 392 -22.96 12.89 -0.25
CA GLY A 392 -22.23 11.72 0.23
C GLY A 392 -20.86 11.53 -0.42
N PHE A 393 -20.31 12.56 -1.08
CA PHE A 393 -18.93 12.50 -1.54
C PHE A 393 -17.96 12.76 -0.39
N PHE A 394 -16.92 11.93 -0.33
CA PHE A 394 -15.81 12.03 0.61
C PHE A 394 -14.66 12.82 0.00
N CYS A 395 -14.15 13.81 0.71
CA CYS A 395 -12.98 14.60 0.35
C CYS A 395 -11.69 13.85 0.70
N THR A 396 -10.96 13.39 -0.29
CA THR A 396 -9.73 12.61 -0.07
C THR A 396 -8.57 13.45 0.50
N GLY A 397 -8.61 14.77 0.31
CA GLY A 397 -7.49 15.67 0.61
C GLY A 397 -6.37 15.61 -0.42
N ASP A 398 -6.49 14.78 -1.45
CA ASP A 398 -5.54 14.65 -2.55
C ASP A 398 -5.91 15.56 -3.73
N LEU A 399 -4.92 16.18 -4.34
CA LEU A 399 -5.04 17.01 -5.53
C LEU A 399 -4.70 16.17 -6.75
N VAL A 400 -5.57 16.22 -7.74
CA VAL A 400 -5.46 15.41 -8.95
C VAL A 400 -5.85 16.20 -10.19
N SER A 401 -5.39 15.77 -11.34
CA SER A 401 -5.93 16.14 -12.65
C SER A 401 -6.43 14.90 -13.38
N MET A 402 -7.25 15.08 -14.40
CA MET A 402 -7.74 14.00 -15.27
C MET A 402 -7.28 14.24 -16.70
N ASP A 403 -6.74 13.22 -17.32
CA ASP A 403 -6.37 13.30 -18.74
C ASP A 403 -7.56 13.01 -19.67
N LYS A 404 -7.33 13.19 -20.98
CA LYS A 404 -8.34 12.94 -22.03
C LYS A 404 -8.82 11.48 -22.12
N ASN A 405 -8.12 10.54 -21.48
CA ASN A 405 -8.48 9.13 -21.44
C ASN A 405 -9.29 8.78 -20.16
N GLY A 406 -9.58 9.78 -19.31
CA GLY A 406 -10.24 9.59 -18.03
C GLY A 406 -9.32 9.00 -16.94
N GLU A 407 -8.00 9.01 -17.15
CA GLU A 407 -7.05 8.58 -16.12
C GLU A 407 -6.72 9.74 -15.18
N LEU A 408 -6.71 9.45 -13.89
CA LEU A 408 -6.39 10.40 -12.83
C LEU A 408 -4.88 10.43 -12.59
N HIS A 409 -4.36 11.63 -12.39
CA HIS A 409 -2.96 11.92 -12.13
C HIS A 409 -2.81 12.58 -10.78
N PHE A 410 -1.95 12.04 -9.94
CA PHE A 410 -1.66 12.61 -8.63
C PHE A 410 -0.79 13.86 -8.79
N ALA A 411 -1.22 14.96 -8.18
CA ALA A 411 -0.48 16.23 -8.17
C ALA A 411 0.11 16.55 -6.79
N GLY A 412 -0.49 16.04 -5.71
CA GLY A 412 -0.01 16.25 -4.35
C GLY A 412 -1.14 16.20 -3.32
N ARG A 413 -0.83 16.55 -2.07
CA ARG A 413 -1.82 16.68 -0.98
C ARG A 413 -2.10 18.13 -0.66
N LYS A 414 -3.37 18.49 -0.50
CA LYS A 414 -3.77 19.87 -0.17
C LYS A 414 -3.00 20.45 1.02
N LYS A 415 -2.81 19.66 2.06
CA LYS A 415 -2.13 20.08 3.30
C LYS A 415 -0.61 20.18 3.18
N GLN A 416 -0.03 19.66 2.11
CA GLN A 416 1.39 19.71 1.82
C GLN A 416 1.72 20.74 0.74
N VAL A 417 0.70 21.36 0.13
CA VAL A 417 0.94 22.43 -0.85
C VAL A 417 1.65 23.59 -0.17
N ILE A 418 2.77 23.99 -0.73
CA ILE A 418 3.52 25.16 -0.31
C ILE A 418 2.92 26.35 -1.05
N VAL A 419 2.34 27.28 -0.30
CA VAL A 419 1.81 28.52 -0.85
C VAL A 419 2.87 29.60 -0.72
N LEU A 420 3.51 29.95 -1.82
CA LEU A 420 4.54 31.00 -1.84
C LEU A 420 3.91 32.39 -1.58
N ASP A 421 4.71 33.35 -1.13
CA ASP A 421 4.28 34.75 -0.90
C ASP A 421 3.67 35.38 -2.16
N SER A 422 4.03 34.89 -3.34
CA SER A 422 3.43 35.30 -4.62
C SER A 422 2.02 34.72 -4.86
N GLY A 423 1.47 33.95 -3.94
CA GLY A 423 0.20 33.23 -4.08
C GLY A 423 0.25 32.01 -5.01
N LYS A 424 1.42 31.61 -5.50
CA LYS A 424 1.58 30.42 -6.35
C LYS A 424 1.75 29.16 -5.52
N ASN A 425 1.13 28.09 -5.99
CA ASN A 425 1.21 26.77 -5.35
C ASN A 425 2.41 25.99 -5.87
N VAL A 426 3.16 25.38 -4.95
CA VAL A 426 4.22 24.41 -5.23
C VAL A 426 3.82 23.08 -4.59
N TYR A 427 3.91 22.02 -5.36
CA TYR A 427 3.51 20.67 -4.94
C TYR A 427 4.76 19.85 -4.59
N PRO A 428 5.01 19.55 -3.30
CA PRO A 428 6.19 18.80 -2.86
C PRO A 428 6.40 17.49 -3.61
N ASP A 429 5.33 16.68 -3.78
CA ASP A 429 5.42 15.39 -4.47
C ASP A 429 5.94 15.51 -5.91
N GLU A 430 5.62 16.59 -6.63
CA GLU A 430 6.13 16.87 -7.98
C GLU A 430 7.66 17.04 -7.95
N LEU A 431 8.15 17.81 -6.99
CA LEU A 431 9.57 18.10 -6.83
C LEU A 431 10.35 16.90 -6.30
N GLU A 432 9.79 16.18 -5.32
CA GLU A 432 10.37 14.93 -4.81
C GLU A 432 10.50 13.90 -5.92
N GLY A 433 9.45 13.73 -6.74
CA GLY A 433 9.49 12.86 -7.92
C GLY A 433 10.58 13.25 -8.92
N LEU A 434 10.85 14.54 -9.06
CA LEU A 434 11.90 15.06 -9.94
C LEU A 434 13.31 14.85 -9.36
N PHE A 435 13.50 15.12 -8.08
CA PHE A 435 14.81 15.08 -7.44
C PHE A 435 15.28 13.68 -7.07
N ILE A 436 14.37 12.76 -6.78
CA ILE A 436 14.73 11.35 -6.53
C ILE A 436 15.40 10.67 -7.73
N GLU A 437 15.27 11.25 -8.93
CA GLU A 437 15.96 10.77 -10.13
C GLU A 437 17.45 11.16 -10.18
N ILE A 438 17.93 12.03 -9.30
CA ILE A 438 19.34 12.42 -9.23
C ILE A 438 20.18 11.19 -8.82
N PRO A 439 21.20 10.80 -9.62
CA PRO A 439 22.09 9.70 -9.25
C PRO A 439 22.74 9.92 -7.89
N GLY A 440 22.66 8.94 -7.00
CA GLY A 440 23.19 9.03 -5.64
C GLY A 440 22.23 9.64 -4.62
N VAL A 441 21.02 10.06 -5.00
CA VAL A 441 19.95 10.40 -4.06
C VAL A 441 19.19 9.13 -3.68
N LYS A 442 19.16 8.81 -2.38
CA LYS A 442 18.43 7.68 -1.78
C LYS A 442 16.98 8.06 -1.52
N ASN A 443 16.76 9.26 -0.98
CA ASN A 443 15.44 9.79 -0.66
C ASN A 443 15.47 11.32 -0.60
N VAL A 444 14.31 11.97 -0.67
CA VAL A 444 14.16 13.42 -0.58
C VAL A 444 12.83 13.77 0.07
N ALA A 445 12.82 14.82 0.88
CA ALA A 445 11.62 15.43 1.44
C ALA A 445 11.61 16.92 1.04
N VAL A 446 10.51 17.37 0.46
CA VAL A 446 10.28 18.79 0.13
C VAL A 446 9.13 19.29 1.00
N PHE A 447 9.31 20.44 1.64
CA PHE A 447 8.30 21.07 2.50
C PHE A 447 8.47 22.57 2.56
N GLU A 448 7.44 23.23 3.05
CA GLU A 448 7.45 24.65 3.32
C GLU A 448 8.45 25.00 4.43
N HIS A 449 9.28 26.00 4.19
CA HIS A 449 10.20 26.55 5.17
C HIS A 449 10.35 28.05 4.97
N GLU A 450 10.60 28.77 6.05
CA GLU A 450 10.88 30.22 5.99
C GLU A 450 12.38 30.47 5.94
N VAL A 451 12.81 31.24 4.95
CA VAL A 451 14.20 31.70 4.80
C VAL A 451 14.19 33.20 4.55
N ASN A 452 14.80 33.97 5.43
CA ASN A 452 14.83 35.44 5.36
C ASN A 452 13.43 36.06 5.18
N ASP A 453 12.49 35.67 6.02
CA ASP A 453 11.08 36.08 6.03
C ASP A 453 10.33 35.81 4.70
N LYS A 454 10.77 34.81 3.92
CA LYS A 454 10.09 34.34 2.70
C LYS A 454 9.77 32.89 2.78
N THR A 455 8.58 32.53 2.36
CA THR A 455 8.16 31.15 2.18
C THR A 455 8.81 30.52 0.97
N VAL A 456 9.58 29.46 1.16
CA VAL A 456 10.29 28.73 0.10
C VAL A 456 9.96 27.24 0.11
N ALA A 457 10.12 26.60 -1.04
CA ALA A 457 10.21 25.15 -1.10
C ALA A 457 11.62 24.72 -0.67
N TYR A 458 11.72 24.09 0.49
CA TYR A 458 12.97 23.60 1.06
C TYR A 458 13.06 22.08 0.90
N ALA A 459 14.24 21.56 0.54
CA ALA A 459 14.45 20.13 0.36
C ALA A 459 15.49 19.57 1.34
N VAL A 460 15.24 18.35 1.85
CA VAL A 460 16.24 17.57 2.59
C VAL A 460 16.51 16.29 1.79
N PHE A 461 17.77 16.10 1.40
CA PHE A 461 18.22 14.97 0.61
C PHE A 461 18.96 13.95 1.47
N SER A 462 18.54 12.68 1.43
CA SER A 462 19.35 11.54 1.85
C SER A 462 20.12 11.03 0.63
N VAL A 463 21.45 10.93 0.76
CA VAL A 463 22.34 10.63 -0.37
C VAL A 463 23.28 9.44 -0.09
N GLU A 464 23.83 8.83 -1.14
CA GLU A 464 24.85 7.80 -1.03
C GLU A 464 26.19 8.41 -0.56
N GLU A 465 27.03 7.62 0.10
CA GLU A 465 28.37 8.02 0.47
C GLU A 465 29.17 8.48 -0.77
N GLY A 466 29.92 9.59 -0.63
CA GLY A 466 30.68 10.19 -1.72
C GLY A 466 29.93 11.24 -2.56
N MET A 467 28.64 11.48 -2.30
CA MET A 467 27.95 12.66 -2.81
C MET A 467 28.44 13.90 -2.06
N THR A 468 28.87 14.91 -2.79
CA THR A 468 29.24 16.21 -2.19
C THR A 468 28.13 17.23 -2.38
N MET A 469 28.10 18.26 -1.52
CA MET A 469 27.12 19.33 -1.61
C MET A 469 27.13 20.02 -2.99
N ASP A 470 28.33 20.28 -3.55
CA ASP A 470 28.45 20.92 -4.87
C ASP A 470 27.93 20.06 -6.02
N LYS A 471 28.16 18.74 -5.96
CA LYS A 471 27.60 17.80 -6.94
C LYS A 471 26.06 17.76 -6.85
N LEU A 472 25.53 17.73 -5.62
CA LEU A 472 24.10 17.76 -5.39
C LEU A 472 23.49 19.07 -5.89
N ALA A 473 24.11 20.24 -5.58
CA ALA A 473 23.65 21.55 -6.02
C ALA A 473 23.60 21.67 -7.55
N ALA A 474 24.64 21.23 -8.23
CA ALA A 474 24.66 21.24 -9.70
C ALA A 474 23.52 20.35 -10.28
N ALA A 475 23.29 19.18 -9.68
CA ALA A 475 22.23 18.27 -10.11
C ALA A 475 20.82 18.83 -9.83
N VAL A 476 20.61 19.47 -8.67
CA VAL A 476 19.37 20.16 -8.32
C VAL A 476 19.10 21.30 -9.29
N ALA A 477 20.10 22.13 -9.60
CA ALA A 477 19.98 23.23 -10.56
C ALA A 477 19.57 22.72 -11.96
N GLU A 478 20.14 21.60 -12.43
CA GLU A 478 19.72 20.98 -13.69
C GLU A 478 18.28 20.45 -13.65
N LYS A 479 17.86 19.90 -12.53
CA LYS A 479 16.47 19.43 -12.35
C LYS A 479 15.48 20.59 -12.27
N ASN A 480 15.84 21.68 -11.60
CA ASN A 480 15.04 22.89 -11.52
C ASN A 480 14.66 23.44 -12.91
N LYS A 481 15.53 23.34 -13.92
CA LYS A 481 15.24 23.77 -15.30
C LYS A 481 14.05 23.05 -15.95
N LYS A 482 13.61 21.92 -15.38
CA LYS A 482 12.48 21.13 -15.89
C LYS A 482 11.12 21.62 -15.39
N VAL A 483 11.10 22.53 -14.43
CA VAL A 483 9.89 23.11 -13.84
C VAL A 483 9.93 24.64 -13.91
N ALA A 484 8.78 25.27 -13.71
CA ALA A 484 8.68 26.71 -13.69
C ALA A 484 9.57 27.33 -12.58
N SER A 485 10.16 28.51 -12.84
CA SER A 485 11.15 29.11 -11.94
C SER A 485 10.66 29.36 -10.51
N TYR A 486 9.37 29.61 -10.31
CA TYR A 486 8.79 29.78 -8.97
C TYR A 486 8.76 28.48 -8.15
N LYS A 487 8.91 27.31 -8.80
CA LYS A 487 8.98 25.98 -8.14
C LYS A 487 10.43 25.58 -7.81
N TRP A 488 11.42 26.38 -8.14
CA TRP A 488 12.81 26.00 -7.93
C TRP A 488 13.14 25.85 -6.45
N VAL A 489 13.82 24.75 -6.15
CA VAL A 489 14.42 24.52 -4.83
C VAL A 489 15.82 25.11 -4.84
N THR A 490 15.99 26.23 -4.12
CA THR A 490 17.27 26.93 -3.98
C THR A 490 17.89 26.71 -2.60
N HIS A 491 17.08 26.32 -1.63
CA HIS A 491 17.50 26.06 -0.25
C HIS A 491 17.31 24.59 0.07
N PHE A 492 18.37 23.92 0.49
CA PHE A 492 18.29 22.49 0.80
C PHE A 492 19.37 22.05 1.80
N ALA A 493 19.12 20.91 2.42
CA ALA A 493 20.05 20.20 3.30
C ALA A 493 20.38 18.81 2.76
N MET A 494 21.48 18.24 3.20
CA MET A 494 21.96 16.93 2.81
C MET A 494 22.37 16.10 4.03
N THR A 495 22.08 14.81 3.99
CA THR A 495 22.55 13.81 4.95
C THR A 495 22.89 12.50 4.25
N THR A 496 23.81 11.71 4.81
CA THR A 496 24.05 10.32 4.40
C THR A 496 23.13 9.33 5.12
N ASP A 497 22.51 9.77 6.22
CA ASP A 497 21.55 8.97 6.98
C ASP A 497 20.26 8.76 6.19
N ASP A 498 19.55 7.68 6.47
CA ASP A 498 18.25 7.45 5.88
C ASP A 498 17.19 8.37 6.51
N LEU A 499 16.33 8.95 5.68
CA LEU A 499 15.19 9.73 6.17
C LEU A 499 14.17 8.81 6.86
N PRO A 500 13.48 9.28 7.92
CA PRO A 500 12.45 8.51 8.60
C PRO A 500 11.28 8.24 7.65
N VAL A 501 10.90 6.97 7.56
CA VAL A 501 9.82 6.52 6.67
C VAL A 501 8.73 5.79 7.46
N THR A 502 7.54 5.70 6.87
CA THR A 502 6.46 4.83 7.33
C THR A 502 6.76 3.37 6.96
N SER A 503 5.99 2.42 7.50
CA SER A 503 6.01 1.01 7.10
C SER A 503 5.75 0.80 5.60
N THR A 504 5.06 1.75 4.95
CA THR A 504 4.86 1.78 3.49
C THR A 504 5.95 2.54 2.74
N GLN A 505 7.09 2.84 3.39
CA GLN A 505 8.26 3.51 2.81
C GLN A 505 8.01 4.96 2.33
N LYS A 506 7.02 5.65 2.90
CA LYS A 506 6.81 7.10 2.69
C LYS A 506 7.60 7.91 3.70
N VAL A 507 8.23 9.00 3.25
CA VAL A 507 8.96 9.91 4.15
C VAL A 507 8.01 10.60 5.12
N LYS A 508 8.39 10.63 6.41
CA LYS A 508 7.67 11.34 7.47
C LYS A 508 8.11 12.81 7.48
N HIS A 509 7.54 13.65 6.61
CA HIS A 509 7.94 15.06 6.42
C HIS A 509 8.02 15.86 7.72
N HIS A 510 7.06 15.68 8.64
CA HIS A 510 7.05 16.38 9.92
C HIS A 510 8.27 16.04 10.80
N VAL A 511 8.74 14.79 10.77
CA VAL A 511 9.95 14.36 11.50
C VAL A 511 11.20 14.94 10.84
N VAL A 512 11.27 14.89 9.50
CA VAL A 512 12.39 15.47 8.74
C VAL A 512 12.49 16.97 8.98
N ARG A 513 11.35 17.68 8.96
CA ARG A 513 11.29 19.12 9.27
C ARG A 513 11.77 19.42 10.69
N GLN A 514 11.36 18.61 11.68
CA GLN A 514 11.83 18.77 13.05
C GLN A 514 13.35 18.53 13.16
N TRP A 515 13.87 17.52 12.50
CA TRP A 515 15.31 17.25 12.48
C TRP A 515 16.11 18.39 11.77
N LEU A 516 15.52 19.05 10.78
CA LEU A 516 16.13 20.25 10.18
C LEU A 516 16.22 21.40 11.21
N ILE A 517 15.14 21.65 11.95
CA ILE A 517 15.08 22.66 13.02
C ILE A 517 16.08 22.34 14.13
N ASP A 518 16.22 21.07 14.50
CA ASP A 518 17.16 20.59 15.50
C ASP A 518 18.64 20.60 15.04
N GLY A 519 18.92 21.04 13.82
CA GLY A 519 20.28 21.15 13.27
C GLY A 519 20.96 19.81 12.96
N LYS A 520 20.21 18.75 12.70
CA LYS A 520 20.74 17.41 12.41
C LYS A 520 21.32 17.25 11.00
N TYR A 521 21.15 18.24 10.13
CA TYR A 521 21.57 18.16 8.73
C TYR A 521 22.64 19.17 8.37
N THR A 522 23.51 18.81 7.41
CA THR A 522 24.43 19.77 6.80
C THR A 522 23.64 20.64 5.82
N MET A 523 23.50 21.92 6.13
CA MET A 523 22.70 22.87 5.35
C MET A 523 23.53 23.60 4.30
N ARG A 524 22.93 23.90 3.16
CA ARG A 524 23.39 24.90 2.20
C ARG A 524 22.29 25.95 2.06
N HIS A 525 22.66 27.20 2.33
CA HIS A 525 21.87 28.38 2.04
C HIS A 525 22.57 29.12 0.90
N GLU A 526 21.92 29.38 -0.22
CA GLU A 526 22.33 30.31 -1.26
C GLU A 526 21.47 31.57 -1.24
#